data_f2fdb589311e8d05fa01f254843f6fca
#
_entry.id   f2fdb589311e8d05fa01f254843f6fca
#
_cell.length_a   1.000
_cell.length_b   1.000
_cell.length_c   1.000
_cell.angle_alpha   90.00
_cell.angle_beta   90.00
_cell.angle_gamma   90.00
#
_symmetry.space_group_name_H-M   'P 1'
#
loop_
_entity.id
_entity.type
_entity.pdbx_description
1 polymer ?
#
loop_
_entity_poly.entity_id
_entity_poly.type
_entity_poly.pdbx_seq_one_letter_code
_entity_poly.pdbx_strand_id
1 'polypeptide(L)'
;MVGSLLAGAEETPGEVFLYQGRSYKSYRGMGSVSAMARGSADRYFQKEVNDTMKLVPEGIEGRIAYKGPVAPILHQLLGGIRATMGYTGSRTIKDLHKNAEFVKITGAGLRESHVHDVHIAREAPNYTMPT
;
A
#
# COMPACT_ATOMS: atom_id res chain seq x y z
N MET A 1 -10.25 -0.57 -0.41
CA MET A 1 -9.51 0.51 -1.08
C MET A 1 -8.03 0.22 -0.87
N VAL A 2 -7.22 0.24 -1.93
CA VAL A 2 -5.77 0.05 -1.89
C VAL A 2 -5.08 1.32 -2.37
N GLY A 3 -4.08 1.79 -1.65
CA GLY A 3 -3.30 2.98 -1.99
C GLY A 3 -1.86 2.59 -2.30
N SER A 4 -0.95 2.77 -1.34
CA SER A 4 0.49 2.52 -1.48
C SER A 4 0.85 1.10 -1.95
N LEU A 5 -0.03 0.12 -1.72
CA LEU A 5 0.20 -1.26 -2.14
C LEU A 5 0.43 -1.39 -3.65
N LEU A 6 -0.35 -0.67 -4.45
CA LEU A 6 -0.25 -0.66 -5.92
C LEU A 6 0.38 0.62 -6.49
N ALA A 7 0.53 1.67 -5.69
CA ALA A 7 0.96 2.97 -6.17
C ALA A 7 2.34 2.99 -6.86
N GLY A 8 3.21 2.02 -6.55
CA GLY A 8 4.52 1.86 -7.21
C GLY A 8 4.48 1.08 -8.52
N ALA A 9 3.32 0.55 -8.94
CA ALA A 9 3.21 -0.21 -10.18
C ALA A 9 3.32 0.71 -11.42
N GLU A 10 3.79 0.14 -12.53
CA GLU A 10 3.98 0.87 -13.79
C GLU A 10 2.69 1.51 -14.29
N GLU A 11 1.58 0.77 -14.22
CA GLU A 11 0.28 1.18 -14.76
C GLU A 11 -0.45 2.22 -13.91
N THR A 12 0.02 2.51 -12.69
CA THR A 12 -0.59 3.54 -11.85
C THR A 12 -0.17 4.95 -12.28
N PRO A 13 -1.00 5.98 -12.08
CA PRO A 13 -0.60 7.37 -12.31
C PRO A 13 0.63 7.76 -11.49
N GLY A 14 1.37 8.72 -11.98
CA GLY A 14 2.57 9.26 -11.34
C GLY A 14 3.82 9.06 -12.21
N GLU A 15 4.71 10.03 -12.16
CA GLU A 15 5.96 9.99 -12.92
C GLU A 15 6.98 9.10 -12.22
N VAL A 16 7.73 8.34 -13.02
CA VAL A 16 8.89 7.58 -12.54
C VAL A 16 10.12 8.48 -12.60
N PHE A 17 10.85 8.57 -11.52
CA PHE A 17 12.08 9.35 -11.43
C PHE A 17 13.16 8.63 -10.62
N LEU A 18 14.40 8.99 -10.88
CA LEU A 18 15.56 8.44 -10.19
C LEU A 18 15.89 9.28 -8.96
N TYR A 19 16.04 8.64 -7.81
CA TYR A 19 16.48 9.28 -6.57
C TYR A 19 17.45 8.36 -5.82
N GLN A 20 18.63 8.88 -5.53
CA GLN A 20 19.71 8.13 -4.85
C GLN A 20 19.99 6.75 -5.47
N GLY A 21 20.05 6.68 -6.80
CA GLY A 21 20.32 5.45 -7.55
C GLY A 21 19.18 4.43 -7.62
N ARG A 22 17.97 4.79 -7.14
CA ARG A 22 16.78 3.94 -7.18
C ARG A 22 15.62 4.63 -7.90
N SER A 23 14.81 3.84 -8.58
CA SER A 23 13.60 4.34 -9.25
C SER A 23 12.44 4.47 -8.27
N TYR A 24 11.76 5.61 -8.31
CA TYR A 24 10.59 5.92 -7.52
C TYR A 24 9.48 6.45 -8.41
N LYS A 25 8.24 6.37 -7.92
CA LYS A 25 7.09 7.08 -8.48
C LYS A 25 6.63 8.18 -7.55
N SER A 26 6.16 9.28 -8.13
CA SER A 26 5.48 10.32 -7.37
C SER A 26 4.19 9.74 -6.76
N TYR A 27 3.97 10.02 -5.48
CA TYR A 27 2.80 9.59 -4.72
C TYR A 27 2.21 10.80 -3.99
N ARG A 28 0.89 10.92 -4.06
CA ARG A 28 0.18 11.99 -3.33
C ARG A 28 -1.17 11.53 -2.84
N GLY A 29 -1.55 12.01 -1.65
CA GLY A 29 -2.91 11.87 -1.15
C GLY A 29 -3.88 12.75 -1.92
N MET A 30 -5.16 12.36 -1.97
CA MET A 30 -6.23 13.12 -2.65
C MET A 30 -6.44 14.50 -2.03
N GLY A 31 -6.17 14.69 -0.74
CA GLY A 31 -6.21 15.96 -0.02
C GLY A 31 -4.88 16.72 0.02
N SER A 32 -3.89 16.35 -0.79
CA SER A 32 -2.66 17.13 -0.96
C SER A 32 -2.92 18.38 -1.79
N VAL A 33 -2.08 19.41 -1.63
CA VAL A 33 -2.22 20.68 -2.37
C VAL A 33 -2.23 20.44 -3.87
N SER A 34 -1.29 19.62 -4.39
CA SER A 34 -1.21 19.34 -5.83
C SER A 34 -2.40 18.54 -6.36
N ALA A 35 -3.01 17.66 -5.55
CA ALA A 35 -4.19 16.92 -5.94
C ALA A 35 -5.44 17.82 -5.94
N MET A 36 -5.60 18.66 -4.93
CA MET A 36 -6.72 19.61 -4.84
C MET A 36 -6.68 20.67 -5.95
N ALA A 37 -5.50 21.19 -6.27
CA ALA A 37 -5.31 22.12 -7.38
C ALA A 37 -5.67 21.51 -8.76
N ARG A 38 -5.65 20.19 -8.89
CA ARG A 38 -6.01 19.45 -10.11
C ARG A 38 -7.44 18.90 -10.11
N GLY A 39 -8.28 19.26 -9.15
CA GLY A 39 -9.72 19.01 -9.17
C GLY A 39 -10.29 18.12 -8.05
N SER A 40 -9.49 17.70 -7.05
CA SER A 40 -10.02 16.93 -5.93
C SER A 40 -10.50 17.79 -4.73
N ALA A 41 -10.44 19.11 -4.85
CA ALA A 41 -10.81 20.05 -3.79
C ALA A 41 -12.27 19.95 -3.34
N ASP A 42 -13.18 19.52 -4.23
CA ASP A 42 -14.60 19.30 -3.95
C ASP A 42 -14.84 18.28 -2.83
N ARG A 43 -14.00 17.25 -2.74
CA ARG A 43 -14.08 16.20 -1.71
C ARG A 43 -13.70 16.70 -0.30
N TYR A 44 -13.03 17.84 -0.23
CA TYR A 44 -12.53 18.44 1.00
C TYR A 44 -13.22 19.78 1.31
N PHE A 45 -14.39 20.00 0.69
CA PHE A 45 -15.19 21.24 0.87
C PHE A 45 -14.43 22.53 0.51
N GLN A 46 -13.46 22.44 -0.40
CA GLN A 46 -12.59 23.55 -0.82
C GLN A 46 -12.73 23.88 -2.31
N LYS A 47 -13.83 23.47 -2.96
CA LYS A 47 -14.09 23.67 -4.40
C LYS A 47 -14.08 25.13 -4.82
N GLU A 48 -14.53 26.03 -3.95
CA GLU A 48 -14.62 27.47 -4.23
C GLU A 48 -13.30 28.22 -4.00
N VAL A 49 -12.26 27.53 -3.52
CA VAL A 49 -10.94 28.13 -3.28
C VAL A 49 -10.14 28.14 -4.58
N ASN A 50 -10.17 29.28 -5.27
CA ASN A 50 -9.48 29.47 -6.55
C ASN A 50 -7.97 29.74 -6.40
N ASP A 51 -7.51 30.10 -5.22
CA ASP A 51 -6.11 30.39 -4.93
C ASP A 51 -5.47 29.18 -4.24
N THR A 52 -4.50 28.56 -4.91
CA THR A 52 -3.77 27.39 -4.42
C THR A 52 -3.07 27.65 -3.07
N MET A 53 -2.69 28.92 -2.81
CA MET A 53 -2.06 29.34 -1.54
C MET A 53 -3.03 29.32 -0.36
N LYS A 54 -4.34 29.28 -0.61
CA LYS A 54 -5.39 29.24 0.41
C LYS A 54 -5.93 27.83 0.67
N LEU A 55 -5.50 26.82 -0.11
CA LEU A 55 -5.88 25.43 0.12
C LEU A 55 -5.26 24.93 1.42
N VAL A 56 -6.07 24.30 2.26
CA VAL A 56 -5.62 23.66 3.50
C VAL A 56 -5.41 22.18 3.22
N PRO A 57 -4.15 21.68 3.15
CA PRO A 57 -3.87 20.29 2.84
C PRO A 57 -4.19 19.37 4.02
N GLU A 58 -4.87 18.27 3.72
CA GLU A 58 -5.09 17.15 4.64
C GLU A 58 -4.30 15.90 4.21
N GLY A 59 -3.68 15.92 3.04
CA GLY A 59 -2.90 14.83 2.46
C GLY A 59 -1.45 15.21 2.23
N ILE A 60 -0.60 14.17 2.16
CA ILE A 60 0.83 14.31 1.90
C ILE A 60 1.17 14.14 0.42
N GLU A 61 2.31 14.69 0.05
CA GLU A 61 3.02 14.38 -1.19
C GLU A 61 4.33 13.68 -0.85
N GLY A 62 4.65 12.64 -1.60
CA GLY A 62 5.83 11.84 -1.32
C GLY A 62 6.25 11.02 -2.53
N ARG A 63 7.07 10.02 -2.28
CA ARG A 63 7.52 9.06 -3.28
C ARG A 63 7.35 7.65 -2.78
N ILE A 64 7.12 6.72 -3.70
CA ILE A 64 7.06 5.28 -3.43
C ILE A 64 8.02 4.55 -4.36
N ALA A 65 8.65 3.50 -3.87
CA ALA A 65 9.54 2.69 -4.70
C ALA A 65 8.80 2.15 -5.94
N TYR A 66 9.42 2.29 -7.10
CA TYR A 66 8.91 1.71 -8.34
C TYR A 66 9.01 0.19 -8.27
N LYS A 67 7.92 -0.50 -8.61
CA LYS A 67 7.78 -1.95 -8.46
C LYS A 67 7.70 -2.70 -9.80
N GLY A 68 7.77 -1.98 -10.92
CA GLY A 68 7.55 -2.57 -12.24
C GLY A 68 6.07 -2.85 -12.55
N PRO A 69 5.78 -3.75 -13.49
CA PRO A 69 4.41 -4.08 -13.89
C PRO A 69 3.55 -4.60 -12.74
N VAL A 70 2.23 -4.36 -12.79
CA VAL A 70 1.30 -4.78 -11.74
C VAL A 70 1.08 -6.29 -11.66
N ALA A 71 1.27 -7.00 -12.78
CA ALA A 71 0.95 -8.43 -12.85
C ALA A 71 1.72 -9.29 -11.82
N PRO A 72 3.05 -9.16 -11.62
CA PRO A 72 3.76 -9.86 -10.56
C PRO A 72 3.26 -9.49 -9.16
N ILE A 73 2.89 -8.24 -8.93
CA ILE A 73 2.35 -7.78 -7.63
C ILE A 73 1.03 -8.51 -7.34
N LEU A 74 0.11 -8.53 -8.32
CA LEU A 74 -1.17 -9.23 -8.18
C LEU A 74 -0.98 -10.73 -8.00
N HIS A 75 -0.02 -11.35 -8.70
CA HIS A 75 0.30 -12.77 -8.53
C HIS A 75 0.67 -13.09 -7.08
N GLN A 76 1.52 -12.28 -6.46
CA GLN A 76 1.92 -12.45 -5.06
C GLN A 76 0.73 -12.27 -4.10
N LEU A 77 -0.11 -11.25 -4.31
CA LEU A 77 -1.30 -11.02 -3.50
C LEU A 77 -2.29 -12.19 -3.59
N LEU A 78 -2.53 -12.70 -4.80
CA LEU A 78 -3.38 -13.88 -5.01
C LEU A 78 -2.81 -15.13 -4.36
N GLY A 79 -1.48 -15.29 -4.40
CA GLY A 79 -0.77 -16.36 -3.69
C GLY A 79 -1.02 -16.30 -2.18
N GLY A 80 -0.95 -15.10 -1.60
CA GLY A 80 -1.27 -14.86 -0.18
C GLY A 80 -2.70 -15.23 0.19
N ILE A 81 -3.67 -14.86 -0.65
CA ILE A 81 -5.08 -15.23 -0.45
C ILE A 81 -5.24 -16.75 -0.49
N ARG A 82 -4.66 -17.44 -1.48
CA ARG A 82 -4.72 -18.89 -1.59
C ARG A 82 -4.10 -19.60 -0.38
N ALA A 83 -2.96 -19.10 0.10
CA ALA A 83 -2.33 -19.63 1.32
C ALA A 83 -3.26 -19.46 2.54
N THR A 84 -3.86 -18.27 2.70
CA THR A 84 -4.81 -17.98 3.79
C THR A 84 -6.03 -18.91 3.71
N MET A 85 -6.59 -19.14 2.52
CA MET A 85 -7.68 -20.08 2.33
C MET A 85 -7.28 -21.52 2.74
N GLY A 86 -6.03 -21.92 2.44
CA GLY A 86 -5.49 -23.20 2.89
C GLY A 86 -5.43 -23.31 4.42
N TYR A 87 -4.88 -22.29 5.08
CA TYR A 87 -4.76 -22.26 6.54
C TYR A 87 -6.12 -22.25 7.26
N THR A 88 -7.12 -21.59 6.69
CA THR A 88 -8.48 -21.50 7.27
C THR A 88 -9.42 -22.62 6.84
N GLY A 89 -8.97 -23.55 5.99
CA GLY A 89 -9.80 -24.62 5.43
C GLY A 89 -10.94 -24.11 4.54
N SER A 90 -10.79 -22.92 3.94
CA SER A 90 -11.82 -22.28 3.16
C SER A 90 -11.73 -22.66 1.69
N ARG A 91 -12.79 -23.23 1.12
CA ARG A 91 -12.83 -23.64 -0.29
C ARG A 91 -13.14 -22.49 -1.26
N THR A 92 -13.84 -21.49 -0.78
CA THR A 92 -14.23 -20.30 -1.55
C THR A 92 -13.91 -19.02 -0.79
N ILE A 93 -13.85 -17.88 -1.48
CA ILE A 93 -13.73 -16.56 -0.83
C ILE A 93 -14.88 -16.29 0.13
N LYS A 94 -16.10 -16.78 -0.19
CA LYS A 94 -17.28 -16.66 0.68
C LYS A 94 -17.08 -17.42 1.99
N ASP A 95 -16.50 -18.62 1.91
CA ASP A 95 -16.18 -19.41 3.10
C ASP A 95 -15.10 -18.73 3.93
N LEU A 96 -14.08 -18.16 3.27
CA LEU A 96 -13.03 -17.38 3.95
C LEU A 96 -13.65 -16.22 4.74
N HIS A 97 -14.55 -15.43 4.14
CA HIS A 97 -15.21 -14.32 4.84
C HIS A 97 -16.06 -14.78 6.03
N LYS A 98 -16.64 -15.99 5.94
CA LYS A 98 -17.48 -16.54 7.01
C LYS A 98 -16.67 -17.15 8.14
N ASN A 99 -15.56 -17.83 7.83
CA ASN A 99 -14.82 -18.67 8.74
C ASN A 99 -13.58 -17.99 9.33
N ALA A 100 -13.10 -16.89 8.72
CA ALA A 100 -11.93 -16.18 9.22
C ALA A 100 -12.24 -15.45 10.52
N GLU A 101 -11.40 -15.66 11.52
CA GLU A 101 -11.46 -14.98 12.81
C GLU A 101 -10.18 -14.15 13.01
N PHE A 102 -10.35 -12.94 13.53
CA PHE A 102 -9.24 -12.06 13.87
C PHE A 102 -8.93 -12.16 15.36
N VAL A 103 -7.68 -12.34 15.69
CA VAL A 103 -7.20 -12.38 17.08
C VAL A 103 -6.33 -11.15 17.38
N LYS A 104 -6.46 -10.61 18.58
CA LYS A 104 -5.56 -9.57 19.08
C LYS A 104 -4.29 -10.21 19.59
N ILE A 105 -3.15 -9.69 19.17
CA ILE A 105 -1.83 -10.14 19.66
C ILE A 105 -1.07 -8.98 20.30
N THR A 106 -0.15 -9.29 21.19
CA THR A 106 0.77 -8.31 21.77
C THR A 106 1.93 -8.00 20.82
N GLY A 107 2.65 -6.89 21.05
CA GLY A 107 3.87 -6.61 20.29
C GLY A 107 4.97 -7.69 20.48
N ALA A 108 5.00 -8.35 21.62
CA ALA A 108 5.89 -9.49 21.85
C ALA A 108 5.46 -10.71 21.01
N GLY A 109 4.15 -11.03 20.99
CA GLY A 109 3.60 -12.08 20.13
C GLY A 109 3.81 -11.82 18.64
N LEU A 110 3.72 -10.57 18.21
CA LEU A 110 4.02 -10.20 16.84
C LEU A 110 5.48 -10.49 16.48
N ARG A 111 6.43 -10.11 17.32
CA ARG A 111 7.86 -10.39 17.11
C ARG A 111 8.14 -11.88 17.08
N GLU A 112 7.54 -12.64 17.97
CA GLU A 112 7.68 -14.10 18.02
C GLU A 112 7.09 -14.80 16.79
N SER A 113 6.04 -14.24 16.21
CA SER A 113 5.39 -14.76 14.99
C SER A 113 6.21 -14.52 13.72
N HIS A 114 7.16 -13.59 13.75
CA HIS A 114 8.08 -13.30 12.65
C HIS A 114 9.42 -13.99 12.86
N VAL A 115 10.22 -14.02 11.80
CA VAL A 115 11.60 -14.50 11.88
C VAL A 115 12.38 -13.64 12.87
N HIS A 116 12.97 -14.27 13.88
CA HIS A 116 13.79 -13.64 14.91
C HIS A 116 15.08 -14.45 15.13
N ASP A 117 16.06 -13.85 15.75
CA ASP A 117 17.38 -14.45 16.06
C ASP A 117 18.17 -14.96 14.84
N VAL A 118 17.82 -14.48 13.62
CA VAL A 118 18.54 -14.76 12.38
C VAL A 118 18.72 -13.50 11.54
N HIS A 119 19.81 -13.45 10.79
CA HIS A 119 20.01 -12.40 9.78
C HIS A 119 19.41 -12.85 8.46
N ILE A 120 18.39 -12.13 7.98
CA ILE A 120 17.74 -12.44 6.70
C ILE A 120 18.69 -12.05 5.57
N ALA A 121 19.21 -13.04 4.86
CA ALA A 121 20.06 -12.82 3.69
C ALA A 121 19.25 -12.55 2.41
N ARG A 122 18.02 -13.06 2.33
CA ARG A 122 17.10 -12.85 1.20
C ARG A 122 15.67 -12.83 1.70
N GLU A 123 14.98 -11.72 1.46
CA GLU A 123 13.55 -11.59 1.78
C GLU A 123 12.67 -12.33 0.77
N ALA A 124 11.56 -12.89 1.26
CA ALA A 124 10.49 -13.34 0.39
C ALA A 124 9.69 -12.13 -0.16
N PRO A 125 9.15 -12.17 -1.39
CA PRO A 125 8.44 -11.04 -1.99
C PRO A 125 7.26 -10.50 -1.18
N ASN A 126 6.61 -11.37 -0.39
CA ASN A 126 5.46 -11.03 0.45
C ASN A 126 5.82 -10.80 1.91
N TYR A 127 7.09 -10.88 2.27
CA TYR A 127 7.55 -10.69 3.63
C TYR A 127 8.16 -9.29 3.78
N THR A 128 7.58 -8.48 4.64
CA THR A 128 8.13 -7.17 5.02
C THR A 128 8.26 -7.14 6.53
N MET A 129 9.46 -6.87 7.03
CA MET A 129 9.66 -6.69 8.47
C MET A 129 8.78 -5.56 8.98
N PRO A 130 8.06 -5.74 10.08
CA PRO A 130 7.38 -4.63 10.75
C PRO A 130 8.45 -3.62 11.21
N THR A 131 8.35 -2.37 10.74
CA THR A 131 9.18 -1.25 11.19
C THR A 131 8.71 -0.69 12.52
#